data_3493ffd31f34fb4544490569eb279d75
#
_entry.id   3493ffd31f34fb4544490569eb279d75
#
_cell.length_a   1.000
_cell.length_b   1.000
_cell.length_c   1.000
_cell.angle_alpha   90.00
_cell.angle_beta   90.00
_cell.angle_gamma   90.00
#
_symmetry.space_group_name_H-M   'P 1'
#
loop_
_entity.id
_entity.type
_entity.pdbx_description
1 polymer ?
#
loop_
_entity_poly.entity_id
_entity_poly.type
_entity_poly.pdbx_seq_one_letter_code
_entity_poly.pdbx_strand_id
1 'polypeptide(L)'
;MIVYAGPINLPRRLNSGFYFARSDESTIAAMEKVVKHAATSGQSEQPSFYDTLCGEGGTNRKGGTKCLEPETNLTVHFLDRNLFPNGAYLELWKKKNVKTACRKKGCFVLHNNWISGRLKKLERQMFSGLWEYDTSTRMCKHNLQGKIW
;
A
#
# COMPACT_ATOMS: atom_id res chain seq x y z
N MET A 1 -13.11 2.47 -6.01
CA MET A 1 -11.68 2.12 -5.89
C MET A 1 -11.35 1.77 -4.45
N ILE A 2 -10.47 0.82 -4.21
CA ILE A 2 -10.05 0.41 -2.86
C ILE A 2 -8.55 0.66 -2.76
N VAL A 3 -8.13 1.48 -1.79
CA VAL A 3 -6.74 1.88 -1.62
C VAL A 3 -6.24 1.62 -0.21
N TYR A 4 -4.94 1.49 -0.13
CA TYR A 4 -4.23 1.23 1.10
C TYR A 4 -4.23 2.48 2.01
N ALA A 5 -4.68 2.33 3.25
CA ALA A 5 -4.58 3.39 4.24
C ALA A 5 -3.15 3.52 4.78
N GLY A 6 -2.67 4.74 4.87
CA GLY A 6 -1.42 5.05 5.53
C GLY A 6 -1.42 4.66 7.03
N PRO A 7 -0.32 4.90 7.73
CA PRO A 7 -0.21 4.58 9.15
C PRO A 7 -1.26 5.33 9.99
N ILE A 8 -1.64 4.75 11.12
CA ILE A 8 -2.66 5.32 12.03
C ILE A 8 -2.35 6.76 12.43
N ASN A 9 -1.06 7.10 12.58
CA ASN A 9 -0.62 8.42 13.02
C ASN A 9 -0.75 9.51 11.94
N LEU A 10 -1.02 9.13 10.70
CA LEU A 10 -1.27 10.04 9.59
C LEU A 10 -2.60 9.68 8.92
N PRO A 11 -3.74 9.94 9.61
CA PRO A 11 -5.06 9.52 9.14
C PRO A 11 -5.48 10.18 7.81
N ARG A 12 -4.65 11.08 7.28
CA ARG A 12 -4.92 11.89 6.10
C ARG A 12 -4.08 11.52 4.88
N ARG A 13 -3.40 10.37 4.88
CA ARG A 13 -2.58 9.96 3.73
C ARG A 13 -2.95 8.58 3.26
N LEU A 14 -3.33 8.49 1.99
CA LEU A 14 -3.36 7.22 1.27
C LEU A 14 -1.94 6.80 0.89
N ASN A 15 -1.74 5.51 0.76
CA ASN A 15 -0.52 4.98 0.20
C ASN A 15 -0.79 4.54 -1.24
N SER A 16 -0.09 5.13 -2.20
CA SER A 16 -0.23 4.82 -3.63
C SER A 16 0.45 3.50 -4.04
N GLY A 17 1.25 2.91 -3.16
CA GLY A 17 2.02 1.71 -3.48
C GLY A 17 1.22 0.40 -3.53
N PHE A 18 -0.04 0.41 -3.11
CA PHE A 18 -0.94 -0.72 -3.23
C PHE A 18 -2.40 -0.28 -3.27
N TYR A 19 -3.09 -0.59 -4.35
CA TYR A 19 -4.52 -0.32 -4.51
C TYR A 19 -5.17 -1.32 -5.47
N PHE A 20 -6.48 -1.46 -5.34
CA PHE A 20 -7.34 -2.11 -6.33
C PHE A 20 -8.21 -1.06 -6.98
N ALA A 21 -8.30 -1.07 -8.28
CA ALA A 21 -9.14 -0.18 -9.05
C ALA A 21 -9.95 -0.99 -10.07
N ARG A 22 -11.25 -0.70 -10.16
CA ARG A 22 -12.04 -1.20 -11.26
C ARG A 22 -11.70 -0.37 -12.50
N SER A 23 -11.58 -0.99 -13.65
CA SER A 23 -11.39 -0.31 -14.92
C SER A 23 -12.76 0.15 -15.44
N ASP A 24 -13.21 1.30 -14.93
CA ASP A 24 -14.41 2.01 -15.38
C ASP A 24 -14.10 3.48 -15.65
N GLU A 25 -14.99 4.19 -16.32
CA GLU A 25 -14.81 5.58 -16.73
C GLU A 25 -14.49 6.51 -15.56
N SER A 26 -15.20 6.38 -14.45
CA SER A 26 -14.95 7.18 -13.23
C SER A 26 -13.56 6.97 -12.67
N THR A 27 -13.09 5.72 -12.63
CA THR A 27 -11.75 5.39 -12.14
C THR A 27 -10.68 5.90 -13.10
N ILE A 28 -10.86 5.73 -14.40
CA ILE A 28 -9.91 6.21 -15.42
C ILE A 28 -9.79 7.74 -15.32
N ALA A 29 -10.91 8.47 -15.34
CA ALA A 29 -10.92 9.93 -15.22
C ALA A 29 -10.27 10.43 -13.91
N ALA A 30 -10.53 9.76 -12.80
CA ALA A 30 -9.89 10.10 -11.53
C ALA A 30 -8.36 9.87 -11.56
N MET A 31 -7.89 8.81 -12.20
CA MET A 31 -6.46 8.54 -12.34
C MET A 31 -5.77 9.51 -13.31
N GLU A 32 -6.43 9.96 -14.35
CA GLU A 32 -5.95 11.04 -15.23
C GLU A 32 -5.76 12.35 -14.45
N LYS A 33 -6.70 12.68 -13.55
CA LYS A 33 -6.55 13.83 -12.63
C LYS A 33 -5.33 13.66 -11.71
N VAL A 34 -5.08 12.46 -11.18
CA VAL A 34 -3.89 12.19 -10.36
C VAL A 34 -2.60 12.44 -11.15
N VAL A 35 -2.54 11.93 -12.38
CA VAL A 35 -1.38 12.13 -13.27
C VAL A 35 -1.18 13.62 -13.58
N LYS A 36 -2.24 14.33 -13.92
CA LYS A 36 -2.19 15.78 -14.18
C LYS A 36 -1.72 16.55 -12.94
N HIS A 37 -2.26 16.24 -11.77
CA HIS A 37 -1.86 16.89 -10.52
C HIS A 37 -0.38 16.62 -10.19
N ALA A 38 0.09 15.39 -10.33
CA ALA A 38 1.49 15.05 -10.12
C ALA A 38 2.45 15.82 -11.08
N ALA A 39 2.01 16.02 -12.32
CA ALA A 39 2.80 16.75 -13.32
C ALA A 39 2.87 18.27 -13.07
N THR A 40 1.88 18.86 -12.41
CA THR A 40 1.74 20.32 -12.30
C THR A 40 1.92 20.89 -10.90
N SER A 41 1.73 20.08 -9.84
CA SER A 41 1.77 20.55 -8.44
C SER A 41 3.18 20.61 -7.84
N GLY A 42 4.19 20.03 -8.49
CA GLY A 42 5.52 19.84 -7.90
C GLY A 42 5.58 18.79 -6.79
N GLN A 43 4.48 18.12 -6.50
CA GLN A 43 4.41 17.05 -5.51
C GLN A 43 4.81 15.70 -6.11
N SER A 44 5.29 14.79 -5.24
CA SER A 44 5.50 13.40 -5.64
C SER A 44 4.16 12.68 -5.84
N GLU A 45 4.21 11.51 -6.46
CA GLU A 45 3.00 10.75 -6.87
C GLU A 45 2.07 10.41 -5.69
N GLN A 46 2.57 10.09 -4.51
CA GLN A 46 1.73 9.69 -3.38
C GLN A 46 0.92 10.85 -2.77
N PRO A 47 1.47 12.05 -2.48
CA PRO A 47 0.67 13.22 -2.13
C PRO A 47 -0.34 13.58 -3.21
N SER A 48 0.05 13.59 -4.48
CA SER A 48 -0.87 13.87 -5.60
C SER A 48 -2.05 12.90 -5.66
N PHE A 49 -1.79 11.61 -5.44
CA PHE A 49 -2.81 10.58 -5.36
C PHE A 49 -3.81 10.85 -4.24
N TYR A 50 -3.33 11.24 -3.06
CA TYR A 50 -4.19 11.55 -1.93
C TYR A 50 -4.99 12.84 -2.14
N ASP A 51 -4.32 13.93 -2.51
CA ASP A 51 -4.95 15.25 -2.64
C ASP A 51 -5.99 15.26 -3.77
N THR A 52 -5.76 14.54 -4.86
CA THR A 52 -6.73 14.37 -5.92
C THR A 52 -7.94 13.56 -5.49
N LEU A 53 -7.73 12.40 -4.86
CA LEU A 53 -8.82 11.46 -4.56
C LEU A 53 -9.60 11.79 -3.30
N CYS A 54 -8.95 12.44 -2.33
CA CYS A 54 -9.56 12.78 -1.05
C CYS A 54 -9.71 14.28 -0.78
N GLY A 55 -9.36 15.11 -1.76
CA GLY A 55 -9.27 16.56 -1.61
C GLY A 55 -8.05 16.98 -0.80
N GLU A 56 -7.55 18.18 -1.06
CA GLU A 56 -6.41 18.73 -0.35
C GLU A 56 -6.63 18.68 1.17
N GLY A 57 -5.66 18.13 1.88
CA GLY A 57 -5.79 17.91 3.31
C GLY A 57 -6.90 16.94 3.73
N GLY A 58 -7.51 16.22 2.81
CA GLY A 58 -8.57 15.23 3.07
C GLY A 58 -9.97 15.83 3.23
N THR A 59 -10.25 16.95 2.60
CA THR A 59 -11.56 17.67 2.65
C THR A 59 -12.74 16.82 2.18
N ASN A 60 -12.50 15.87 1.26
CA ASN A 60 -13.51 14.99 0.69
C ASN A 60 -13.65 13.66 1.46
N ARG A 61 -13.09 13.56 2.65
CA ARG A 61 -13.24 12.37 3.49
C ARG A 61 -14.69 12.25 3.99
N LYS A 62 -15.18 11.02 3.96
CA LYS A 62 -16.49 10.62 4.50
C LYS A 62 -16.26 9.62 5.63
N GLY A 63 -16.28 10.11 6.86
CA GLY A 63 -15.88 9.31 8.03
C GLY A 63 -14.39 8.92 7.99
N GLY A 64 -14.02 7.87 8.74
CA GLY A 64 -12.63 7.41 8.84
C GLY A 64 -12.13 6.51 7.72
N THR A 65 -13.02 5.97 6.88
CA THR A 65 -12.75 4.79 6.04
C THR A 65 -12.88 5.00 4.55
N LYS A 66 -13.31 6.18 4.09
CA LYS A 66 -13.49 6.45 2.67
C LYS A 66 -13.34 7.92 2.29
N CYS A 67 -13.09 8.18 1.02
CA CYS A 67 -13.19 9.48 0.37
C CYS A 67 -14.19 9.41 -0.79
N LEU A 68 -14.76 10.55 -1.16
CA LEU A 68 -15.53 10.73 -2.38
C LEU A 68 -14.81 11.77 -3.25
N GLU A 69 -14.37 11.41 -4.44
CA GLU A 69 -13.89 12.34 -5.45
C GLU A 69 -15.12 12.89 -6.20
N PRO A 70 -15.44 14.21 -6.04
CA PRO A 70 -16.76 14.71 -6.42
C PRO A 70 -16.99 14.85 -7.93
N GLU A 71 -15.94 15.14 -8.72
CA GLU A 71 -16.09 15.38 -10.15
C GLU A 71 -16.33 14.09 -10.95
N THR A 72 -15.67 13.01 -10.55
CA THR A 72 -15.83 11.69 -11.19
C THR A 72 -16.80 10.79 -10.44
N ASN A 73 -17.32 11.26 -9.30
CA ASN A 73 -18.16 10.49 -8.38
C ASN A 73 -17.51 9.16 -7.92
N LEU A 74 -16.18 9.15 -7.87
CA LEU A 74 -15.42 7.96 -7.47
C LEU A 74 -15.37 7.84 -5.95
N THR A 75 -15.85 6.73 -5.42
CA THR A 75 -15.67 6.40 -4.00
C THR A 75 -14.37 5.58 -3.81
N VAL A 76 -13.53 6.08 -2.92
CA VAL A 76 -12.28 5.44 -2.52
C VAL A 76 -12.42 4.87 -1.11
N HIS A 77 -12.30 3.57 -0.95
CA HIS A 77 -12.33 2.89 0.35
C HIS A 77 -10.92 2.60 0.84
N PHE A 78 -10.69 2.76 2.14
CA PHE A 78 -9.40 2.44 2.75
C PHE A 78 -9.38 0.98 3.19
N LEU A 79 -8.29 0.29 2.84
CA LEU A 79 -8.07 -1.08 3.24
C LEU A 79 -7.79 -1.18 4.75
N ASP A 80 -8.28 -2.25 5.35
CA ASP A 80 -7.98 -2.53 6.76
C ASP A 80 -6.49 -2.82 6.94
N ARG A 81 -5.85 -2.04 7.79
CA ARG A 81 -4.44 -2.14 8.10
C ARG A 81 -4.03 -3.48 8.72
N ASN A 82 -4.94 -4.16 9.41
CA ASN A 82 -4.66 -5.47 9.99
C ASN A 82 -4.55 -6.56 8.92
N LEU A 83 -5.32 -6.40 7.84
CA LEU A 83 -5.33 -7.32 6.71
C LEU A 83 -4.27 -6.94 5.65
N PHE A 84 -3.96 -5.65 5.56
CA PHE A 84 -2.99 -5.07 4.61
C PHE A 84 -1.94 -4.25 5.37
N PRO A 85 -1.12 -4.86 6.24
CA PRO A 85 -0.12 -4.14 7.02
C PRO A 85 0.98 -3.54 6.15
N ASN A 86 1.44 -2.36 6.54
CA ASN A 86 2.56 -1.67 5.92
C ASN A 86 3.79 -1.63 6.82
N GLY A 87 4.88 -1.04 6.32
CA GLY A 87 6.15 -0.95 7.04
C GLY A 87 6.10 -0.14 8.34
N ALA A 88 5.06 0.69 8.53
CA ALA A 88 4.84 1.41 9.79
C ALA A 88 4.12 0.56 10.86
N TYR A 89 3.68 -0.64 10.52
CA TYR A 89 3.09 -1.56 11.49
C TYR A 89 4.20 -2.28 12.28
N LEU A 90 4.89 -1.53 13.14
CA LEU A 90 6.11 -1.95 13.82
C LEU A 90 5.95 -3.23 14.64
N GLU A 91 4.80 -3.46 15.27
CA GLU A 91 4.54 -4.68 16.05
C GLU A 91 4.67 -5.96 15.21
N LEU A 92 4.30 -5.90 13.93
CA LEU A 92 4.46 -7.02 13.02
C LEU A 92 5.92 -7.18 12.59
N TRP A 93 6.58 -6.08 12.21
CA TRP A 93 7.96 -6.10 11.74
C TRP A 93 9.01 -6.43 12.81
N LYS A 94 8.65 -6.29 14.09
CA LYS A 94 9.48 -6.73 15.23
C LYS A 94 9.40 -8.23 15.49
N LYS A 95 8.51 -8.96 14.83
CA LYS A 95 8.39 -10.40 15.04
C LYS A 95 9.56 -11.13 14.38
N LYS A 96 10.07 -12.15 15.05
CA LYS A 96 11.18 -12.99 14.58
C LYS A 96 10.88 -13.71 13.26
N ASN A 97 9.59 -13.99 13.00
CA ASN A 97 9.09 -14.55 11.76
C ASN A 97 7.83 -13.81 11.34
N VAL A 98 8.01 -12.78 10.51
CA VAL A 98 6.93 -11.90 10.05
C VAL A 98 5.94 -12.65 9.17
N LYS A 99 6.42 -13.57 8.32
CA LYS A 99 5.57 -14.42 7.46
C LYS A 99 4.55 -15.20 8.28
N THR A 100 5.01 -15.91 9.30
CA THR A 100 4.12 -16.67 10.19
C THR A 100 3.21 -15.77 11.01
N ALA A 101 3.70 -14.63 11.50
CA ALA A 101 2.88 -13.68 12.26
C ALA A 101 1.78 -13.07 11.39
N CYS A 102 2.09 -12.75 10.13
CA CYS A 102 1.14 -12.24 9.16
C CYS A 102 0.05 -13.28 8.86
N ARG A 103 0.43 -14.53 8.59
CA ARG A 103 -0.53 -15.64 8.39
C ARG A 103 -1.49 -15.82 9.57
N LYS A 104 -0.96 -15.83 10.79
CA LYS A 104 -1.79 -15.95 12.01
C LYS A 104 -2.78 -14.81 12.18
N LYS A 105 -2.47 -13.61 11.66
CA LYS A 105 -3.35 -12.45 11.67
C LYS A 105 -4.31 -12.41 10.47
N GLY A 106 -4.16 -13.28 9.49
CA GLY A 106 -4.97 -13.28 8.26
C GLY A 106 -4.60 -12.16 7.30
N CYS A 107 -3.35 -11.66 7.33
CA CYS A 107 -2.96 -10.62 6.37
C CYS A 107 -2.96 -11.17 4.93
N PHE A 108 -3.43 -10.35 4.00
CA PHE A 108 -3.42 -10.65 2.57
C PHE A 108 -2.15 -10.13 1.89
N VAL A 109 -1.75 -8.90 2.22
CA VAL A 109 -0.59 -8.24 1.62
C VAL A 109 0.23 -7.56 2.69
N LEU A 110 1.55 -7.73 2.62
CA LEU A 110 2.51 -7.06 3.49
C LEU A 110 3.33 -6.07 2.67
N HIS A 111 3.05 -4.77 2.86
CA HIS A 111 3.71 -3.71 2.11
C HIS A 111 5.02 -3.27 2.78
N ASN A 112 6.14 -3.56 2.14
CA ASN A 112 7.49 -3.26 2.63
C ASN A 112 7.91 -1.80 2.35
N ASN A 113 7.21 -0.84 2.96
CA ASN A 113 7.54 0.59 2.91
C ASN A 113 8.04 1.12 4.28
N TRP A 114 8.08 2.42 4.48
CA TRP A 114 8.56 3.05 5.73
C TRP A 114 10.00 2.67 6.13
N ILE A 115 10.82 2.41 5.14
CA ILE A 115 12.26 2.22 5.28
C ILE A 115 12.92 2.74 4.01
N SER A 116 13.92 3.59 4.16
CA SER A 116 14.61 4.20 3.04
C SER A 116 15.74 3.31 2.52
N GLY A 117 15.87 3.28 1.20
CA GLY A 117 16.93 2.58 0.51
C GLY A 117 16.62 1.12 0.19
N ARG A 118 17.10 0.70 -0.99
CA ARG A 118 16.88 -0.65 -1.53
C ARG A 118 17.48 -1.74 -0.68
N LEU A 119 18.70 -1.54 -0.20
CA LEU A 119 19.41 -2.54 0.61
C LEU A 119 18.69 -2.81 1.94
N LYS A 120 18.30 -1.77 2.66
CA LYS A 120 17.56 -1.91 3.92
C LYS A 120 16.19 -2.60 3.74
N LYS A 121 15.52 -2.38 2.61
CA LYS A 121 14.28 -3.08 2.27
C LYS A 121 14.53 -4.56 2.02
N LEU A 122 15.60 -4.89 1.31
CA LEU A 122 16.01 -6.27 1.04
C LEU A 122 16.39 -6.99 2.36
N GLU A 123 17.24 -6.39 3.17
CA GLU A 123 17.63 -6.92 4.48
C GLU A 123 16.40 -7.22 5.34
N ARG A 124 15.45 -6.28 5.43
CA ARG A 124 14.22 -6.50 6.18
C ARG A 124 13.42 -7.67 5.66
N GLN A 125 13.31 -7.86 4.34
CA GLN A 125 12.66 -9.03 3.76
C GLN A 125 13.38 -10.34 4.07
N MET A 126 14.71 -10.35 3.99
CA MET A 126 15.53 -11.52 4.29
C MET A 126 15.38 -11.94 5.76
N PHE A 127 15.57 -11.00 6.70
CA PHE A 127 15.44 -11.26 8.14
C PHE A 127 14.02 -11.61 8.58
N SER A 128 13.02 -11.18 7.83
CA SER A 128 11.61 -11.46 8.09
C SER A 128 11.12 -12.80 7.55
N GLY A 129 11.98 -13.58 6.89
CA GLY A 129 11.58 -14.84 6.24
C GLY A 129 10.70 -14.67 5.01
N LEU A 130 10.69 -13.47 4.42
CA LEU A 130 9.87 -13.11 3.24
C LEU A 130 10.64 -13.18 1.93
N TRP A 131 11.97 -13.37 2.00
CA TRP A 131 12.83 -13.45 0.84
C TRP A 131 13.01 -14.91 0.44
N GLU A 132 12.45 -15.29 -0.69
CA GLU A 132 12.46 -16.67 -1.18
C GLU A 132 13.38 -16.88 -2.40
N TYR A 133 14.28 -15.95 -2.61
CA TYR A 133 15.31 -16.06 -3.64
C TYR A 133 16.67 -16.38 -2.98
N ASP A 134 17.36 -17.38 -3.50
CA ASP A 134 18.72 -17.69 -3.10
C ASP A 134 19.69 -16.91 -3.98
N THR A 135 20.40 -15.97 -3.37
CA THR A 135 21.36 -15.11 -4.08
C THR A 135 22.61 -15.84 -4.52
N SER A 136 22.97 -16.95 -3.88
CA SER A 136 24.16 -17.74 -4.20
C SER A 136 23.94 -18.59 -5.44
N THR A 137 22.80 -19.23 -5.55
CA THR A 137 22.42 -20.06 -6.69
C THR A 137 21.70 -19.27 -7.79
N ARG A 138 21.33 -18.03 -7.52
CA ARG A 138 20.49 -17.17 -8.38
C ARG A 138 19.17 -17.80 -8.78
N MET A 139 18.59 -18.61 -7.91
CA MET A 139 17.34 -19.34 -8.12
C MET A 139 16.32 -19.03 -7.04
N CYS A 140 15.04 -19.19 -7.36
CA CYS A 140 14.00 -19.21 -6.34
C CYS A 140 14.14 -20.48 -5.48
N LYS A 141 13.90 -20.39 -4.18
CA LYS A 141 13.92 -21.54 -3.30
C LYS A 141 12.80 -22.51 -3.70
N HIS A 142 13.16 -23.75 -4.01
CA HIS A 142 12.28 -24.75 -4.63
C HIS A 142 11.04 -25.18 -3.83
N ASN A 143 10.93 -24.82 -2.56
CA ASN A 143 9.80 -25.22 -1.70
C ASN A 143 8.50 -24.41 -1.93
N LEU A 144 8.42 -23.66 -3.01
CA LEU A 144 7.20 -22.89 -3.37
C LEU A 144 6.20 -23.70 -4.22
N GLN A 145 6.57 -24.87 -4.70
CA GLN A 145 5.65 -25.72 -5.44
C GLN A 145 4.54 -26.23 -4.52
N GLY A 146 3.36 -25.65 -4.64
CA GLY A 146 2.12 -26.18 -4.07
C GLY A 146 1.50 -25.42 -2.91
N LYS A 147 1.96 -24.24 -2.52
CA LYS A 147 1.27 -23.40 -1.53
C LYS A 147 0.88 -22.05 -2.12
N ILE A 148 -0.10 -22.09 -3.00
CA ILE A 148 -0.94 -20.94 -3.28
C ILE A 148 -1.64 -20.59 -1.95
N TRP A 149 -1.62 -19.34 -1.62
CA TRP A 149 -2.11 -18.69 -0.40
C TRP A 149 -3.60 -18.96 -0.16
#